data_3c6a7c0eb7e58e72e1488884abdd73ea
#
_entry.id   3c6a7c0eb7e58e72e1488884abdd73ea
#
_cell.length_a   1.000
_cell.length_b   1.000
_cell.length_c   1.000
_cell.angle_alpha   90.00
_cell.angle_beta   90.00
_cell.angle_gamma   90.00
#
_symmetry.space_group_name_H-M   'P 1'
#
loop_
_entity.id
_entity.type
_entity.pdbx_description
1 polymer ?
#
loop_
_entity_poly.entity_id
_entity_poly.type
_entity_poly.pdbx_seq_one_letter_code
_entity_poly.pdbx_strand_id
1 'polypeptide(L)'
;MTQVKKIIYSTIFGLLFLGCKTTKTVQSNKTLDPKMSVKQIVKKHNKSQSEFNTLQGRLKVEYTQGDRSEAHTLTLRMEHDKTIWINALLNMVRVKITPDRVRFYNKLDNTYFDGDYTLISNFLGTELQFENLQNLLLGEAIFDINPKEFKKNIHPNSYMLTAKRENPLFDFLYLINPSYFKLDAQLLSQSLKQNVLKIQYRSYQKVEGLVLPESMNITATNTNEQTTLNLNIKSVSLNQSLRFPFNIPKGYKAIELQ
;
A
#
# COMPACT_ATOMS: atom_id res chain seq x y z
N MET A 1 -49.19 -32.03 10.03
CA MET A 1 -47.82 -31.85 10.56
C MET A 1 -46.68 -32.12 9.59
N THR A 2 -46.90 -32.88 8.52
CA THR A 2 -45.84 -33.27 7.57
C THR A 2 -45.47 -32.22 6.50
N GLN A 3 -46.39 -31.36 6.10
CA GLN A 3 -46.14 -30.35 5.07
C GLN A 3 -45.32 -29.15 5.59
N VAL A 4 -45.57 -28.74 6.81
CA VAL A 4 -44.83 -27.60 7.44
C VAL A 4 -43.37 -27.95 7.67
N LYS A 5 -43.04 -29.20 8.05
CA LYS A 5 -41.65 -29.67 8.18
C LYS A 5 -40.88 -29.66 6.85
N LYS A 6 -41.52 -29.99 5.72
CA LYS A 6 -40.86 -29.96 4.40
C LYS A 6 -40.53 -28.52 3.94
N ILE A 7 -41.37 -27.56 4.25
CA ILE A 7 -41.14 -26.15 3.93
C ILE A 7 -39.97 -25.58 4.75
N ILE A 8 -39.89 -25.93 6.04
CA ILE A 8 -38.77 -25.47 6.92
C ILE A 8 -37.45 -26.06 6.46
N TYR A 9 -37.36 -27.32 6.06
CA TYR A 9 -36.13 -27.92 5.52
C TYR A 9 -35.71 -27.34 4.16
N SER A 10 -36.67 -26.95 3.29
CA SER A 10 -36.36 -26.29 2.02
C SER A 10 -35.84 -24.88 2.18
N THR A 11 -36.34 -24.15 3.20
CA THR A 11 -35.89 -22.76 3.47
C THR A 11 -34.49 -22.70 4.15
N ILE A 12 -34.16 -23.70 4.97
CA ILE A 12 -32.84 -23.80 5.64
C ILE A 12 -31.73 -24.20 4.63
N PHE A 13 -32.04 -24.99 3.62
CA PHE A 13 -31.06 -25.42 2.60
C PHE A 13 -30.71 -24.30 1.61
N GLY A 14 -31.57 -23.27 1.43
CA GLY A 14 -31.32 -22.12 0.56
C GLY A 14 -30.36 -21.07 1.14
N LEU A 15 -30.09 -21.10 2.45
CA LEU A 15 -29.27 -20.09 3.14
C LEU A 15 -27.77 -20.41 3.23
N LEU A 16 -27.33 -21.57 2.72
CA LEU A 16 -25.92 -22.02 2.83
C LEU A 16 -25.00 -21.59 1.68
N PHE A 17 -25.48 -20.82 0.70
CA PHE A 17 -24.68 -20.33 -0.43
C PHE A 17 -24.20 -18.88 -0.30
N LEU A 18 -24.07 -18.35 0.91
CA LEU A 18 -23.25 -17.14 1.13
C LEU A 18 -21.78 -17.54 1.04
N GLY A 19 -21.31 -17.81 -0.18
CA GLY A 19 -19.93 -18.14 -0.47
C GLY A 19 -19.01 -17.01 0.00
N CYS A 20 -18.21 -17.25 1.03
CA CYS A 20 -17.07 -16.42 1.36
C CYS A 20 -16.21 -16.29 0.09
N LYS A 21 -16.09 -15.07 -0.46
CA LYS A 21 -15.13 -14.77 -1.54
C LYS A 21 -13.73 -15.00 -0.99
N THR A 22 -13.17 -16.17 -1.29
CA THR A 22 -11.82 -16.53 -0.84
C THR A 22 -10.82 -15.73 -1.65
N THR A 23 -10.09 -14.86 -1.02
CA THR A 23 -8.92 -14.19 -1.61
C THR A 23 -7.84 -15.23 -1.87
N LYS A 24 -7.33 -15.30 -3.10
CA LYS A 24 -6.25 -16.24 -3.47
C LYS A 24 -4.95 -15.47 -3.60
N THR A 25 -3.90 -15.93 -2.91
CA THR A 25 -2.53 -15.43 -3.12
C THR A 25 -2.09 -15.70 -4.55
N VAL A 26 -1.51 -14.71 -5.21
CA VAL A 26 -1.05 -14.81 -6.59
C VAL A 26 0.40 -15.29 -6.61
N GLN A 27 0.64 -16.39 -7.35
CA GLN A 27 2.01 -16.87 -7.58
C GLN A 27 2.56 -16.33 -8.90
N SER A 28 3.86 -15.96 -8.89
CA SER A 28 4.57 -15.58 -10.09
C SER A 28 5.05 -16.86 -10.81
N ASN A 29 4.39 -17.20 -11.92
CA ASN A 29 4.63 -18.43 -12.67
C ASN A 29 5.22 -18.19 -14.07
N LYS A 30 5.45 -16.92 -14.46
CA LYS A 30 6.00 -16.59 -15.79
C LYS A 30 7.49 -16.34 -15.70
N THR A 31 8.21 -16.91 -16.67
CA THR A 31 9.61 -16.60 -16.92
C THR A 31 9.75 -15.22 -17.57
N LEU A 32 10.89 -14.60 -17.36
CA LEU A 32 11.27 -13.33 -17.99
C LEU A 32 11.35 -13.50 -19.50
N ASP A 33 10.78 -12.57 -20.27
CA ASP A 33 11.06 -12.44 -21.68
C ASP A 33 12.30 -11.51 -21.86
N PRO A 34 13.47 -12.05 -22.25
CA PRO A 34 14.67 -11.25 -22.38
C PRO A 34 14.59 -10.22 -23.51
N LYS A 35 13.68 -10.42 -24.49
CA LYS A 35 13.51 -9.52 -25.64
C LYS A 35 12.60 -8.33 -25.33
N MET A 36 11.88 -8.36 -24.20
CA MET A 36 10.98 -7.26 -23.84
C MET A 36 11.76 -5.97 -23.56
N SER A 37 11.41 -4.90 -24.30
CA SER A 37 12.02 -3.58 -24.15
C SER A 37 11.51 -2.86 -22.90
N VAL A 38 12.27 -1.87 -22.38
CA VAL A 38 11.85 -1.02 -21.25
C VAL A 38 10.49 -0.38 -21.53
N LYS A 39 10.26 0.15 -22.75
CA LYS A 39 8.98 0.74 -23.15
C LYS A 39 7.81 -0.24 -23.02
N GLN A 40 8.01 -1.50 -23.41
CA GLN A 40 6.98 -2.54 -23.31
C GLN A 40 6.71 -2.93 -21.86
N ILE A 41 7.77 -3.04 -21.03
CA ILE A 41 7.64 -3.35 -19.59
C ILE A 41 6.86 -2.25 -18.90
N VAL A 42 7.25 -0.99 -19.06
CA VAL A 42 6.57 0.17 -18.44
C VAL A 42 5.12 0.28 -18.93
N LYS A 43 4.86 0.10 -20.23
CA LYS A 43 3.49 0.09 -20.76
C LYS A 43 2.62 -0.98 -20.10
N LYS A 44 3.17 -2.18 -19.86
CA LYS A 44 2.43 -3.27 -19.18
C LYS A 44 2.26 -2.98 -17.69
N HIS A 45 3.26 -2.39 -17.04
CA HIS A 45 3.16 -1.94 -15.65
C HIS A 45 2.03 -0.91 -15.50
N ASN A 46 2.01 0.14 -16.32
CA ASN A 46 0.95 1.16 -16.28
C ASN A 46 -0.44 0.56 -16.58
N LYS A 47 -0.53 -0.43 -17.49
CA LYS A 47 -1.80 -1.14 -17.75
C LYS A 47 -2.23 -2.05 -16.60
N SER A 48 -1.35 -2.40 -15.68
CA SER A 48 -1.65 -3.22 -14.51
C SER A 48 -2.08 -2.40 -13.30
N GLN A 49 -2.20 -1.09 -13.41
CA GLN A 49 -2.72 -0.22 -12.35
C GLN A 49 -4.12 -0.65 -11.93
N SER A 50 -4.41 -0.41 -10.67
CA SER A 50 -5.62 -0.93 -10.04
C SER A 50 -6.76 0.08 -10.17
N GLU A 51 -7.76 -0.23 -10.99
CA GLU A 51 -8.94 0.61 -11.17
C GLU A 51 -10.07 0.15 -10.24
N PHE A 52 -10.46 0.97 -9.29
CA PHE A 52 -11.59 0.77 -8.38
C PHE A 52 -12.09 2.13 -7.86
N ASN A 53 -13.32 2.19 -7.37
CA ASN A 53 -13.83 3.40 -6.70
C ASN A 53 -13.42 3.43 -5.23
N THR A 54 -13.67 2.33 -4.51
CA THR A 54 -13.36 2.22 -3.09
C THR A 54 -12.73 0.87 -2.77
N LEU A 55 -11.85 0.87 -1.77
CA LEU A 55 -11.23 -0.32 -1.20
C LEU A 55 -11.38 -0.29 0.32
N GLN A 56 -11.77 -1.40 0.93
CA GLN A 56 -11.69 -1.61 2.36
C GLN A 56 -10.94 -2.90 2.66
N GLY A 57 -10.08 -2.88 3.69
CA GLY A 57 -9.36 -4.06 4.13
C GLY A 57 -8.96 -3.98 5.60
N ARG A 58 -8.55 -5.13 6.16
CA ARG A 58 -7.89 -5.21 7.45
C ARG A 58 -6.39 -5.09 7.23
N LEU A 59 -5.75 -4.11 7.85
CA LEU A 59 -4.32 -3.83 7.76
C LEU A 59 -3.65 -4.22 9.09
N LYS A 60 -2.79 -5.24 9.07
CA LYS A 60 -1.86 -5.50 10.17
C LYS A 60 -0.57 -4.75 9.88
N VAL A 61 -0.13 -3.94 10.81
CA VAL A 61 1.12 -3.16 10.75
C VAL A 61 2.01 -3.63 11.88
N GLU A 62 3.25 -3.98 11.56
CA GLU A 62 4.33 -4.15 12.53
C GLU A 62 5.36 -3.05 12.25
N TYR A 63 5.53 -2.18 13.23
CA TYR A 63 6.50 -1.09 13.21
C TYR A 63 7.71 -1.49 14.05
N THR A 64 8.91 -1.25 13.52
CA THR A 64 10.17 -1.48 14.24
C THR A 64 11.12 -0.31 14.00
N GLN A 65 11.67 0.24 15.08
CA GLN A 65 12.71 1.28 15.08
C GLN A 65 13.64 1.04 16.27
N GLY A 66 14.91 0.77 16.01
CA GLY A 66 15.85 0.33 17.03
C GLY A 66 15.32 -0.91 17.77
N ASP A 67 15.29 -0.86 19.10
CA ASP A 67 14.80 -1.94 19.96
C ASP A 67 13.27 -1.93 20.16
N ARG A 68 12.57 -0.93 19.62
CA ARG A 68 11.11 -0.82 19.72
C ARG A 68 10.45 -1.58 18.60
N SER A 69 9.50 -2.46 18.95
CA SER A 69 8.65 -3.15 17.99
C SER A 69 7.22 -3.16 18.50
N GLU A 70 6.28 -2.74 17.64
CA GLU A 70 4.86 -2.68 17.96
C GLU A 70 4.04 -3.28 16.80
N ALA A 71 2.95 -3.96 17.12
CA ALA A 71 2.06 -4.55 16.14
C ALA A 71 0.61 -4.11 16.38
N HIS A 72 -0.04 -3.61 15.33
CA HIS A 72 -1.41 -3.12 15.39
C HIS A 72 -2.26 -3.70 14.27
N THR A 73 -3.53 -3.93 14.56
CA THR A 73 -4.52 -4.28 13.54
C THR A 73 -5.45 -3.09 13.33
N LEU A 74 -5.52 -2.63 12.08
CA LEU A 74 -6.18 -1.41 11.68
C LEU A 74 -7.24 -1.74 10.60
N THR A 75 -8.20 -0.85 10.44
CA THR A 75 -9.07 -0.83 9.25
C THR A 75 -8.49 0.17 8.26
N LEU A 76 -8.21 -0.28 7.04
CA LEU A 76 -7.85 0.56 5.91
C LEU A 76 -9.09 0.76 5.05
N ARG A 77 -9.37 2.01 4.68
CA ARG A 77 -10.34 2.39 3.65
C ARG A 77 -9.66 3.35 2.68
N MET A 78 -9.97 3.20 1.41
CA MET A 78 -9.48 4.10 0.37
C MET A 78 -10.62 4.45 -0.58
N GLU A 79 -10.74 5.71 -0.94
CA GLU A 79 -11.46 6.18 -2.12
C GLU A 79 -10.39 6.63 -3.11
N HIS A 80 -10.38 6.01 -4.29
CA HIS A 80 -9.32 6.20 -5.29
C HIS A 80 -9.17 7.69 -5.63
N ASP A 81 -7.94 8.18 -5.64
CA ASP A 81 -7.52 9.56 -5.88
C ASP A 81 -8.11 10.62 -4.92
N LYS A 82 -8.77 10.20 -3.84
CA LYS A 82 -9.43 11.16 -2.94
C LYS A 82 -9.08 11.00 -1.47
N THR A 83 -9.05 9.77 -0.95
CA THR A 83 -8.92 9.58 0.49
C THR A 83 -8.26 8.26 0.83
N ILE A 84 -7.25 8.29 1.71
CA ILE A 84 -6.76 7.12 2.46
C ILE A 84 -7.17 7.34 3.92
N TRP A 85 -7.86 6.36 4.50
CA TRP A 85 -8.36 6.44 5.86
C TRP A 85 -7.97 5.18 6.63
N ILE A 86 -7.37 5.37 7.80
CA ILE A 86 -6.91 4.29 8.65
C ILE A 86 -7.47 4.50 10.04
N ASN A 87 -7.95 3.41 10.66
CA ASN A 87 -8.52 3.45 11.99
C ASN A 87 -8.05 2.28 12.83
N ALA A 88 -7.47 2.57 13.98
CA ALA A 88 -7.12 1.58 14.98
C ALA A 88 -8.34 1.08 15.77
N LEU A 89 -8.15 -0.05 16.45
CA LEU A 89 -9.17 -0.62 17.34
C LEU A 89 -9.68 0.43 18.33
N LEU A 90 -10.98 0.43 18.60
CA LEU A 90 -11.67 1.36 19.50
C LEU A 90 -11.49 2.84 19.14
N ASN A 91 -11.11 3.13 17.88
CA ASN A 91 -10.83 4.49 17.40
C ASN A 91 -9.75 5.22 18.23
N MET A 92 -8.77 4.51 18.76
CA MET A 92 -7.69 5.10 19.54
C MET A 92 -6.79 5.99 18.68
N VAL A 93 -6.48 5.55 17.48
CA VAL A 93 -5.76 6.32 16.46
C VAL A 93 -6.57 6.35 15.19
N ARG A 94 -6.69 7.52 14.59
CA ARG A 94 -7.33 7.67 13.29
C ARG A 94 -6.52 8.59 12.40
N VAL A 95 -6.34 8.16 11.15
CA VAL A 95 -5.64 8.90 10.11
C VAL A 95 -6.60 9.15 8.95
N LYS A 96 -6.56 10.33 8.37
CA LYS A 96 -7.22 10.69 7.11
C LYS A 96 -6.25 11.49 6.26
N ILE A 97 -5.92 10.96 5.09
CA ILE A 97 -5.05 11.58 4.10
C ILE A 97 -5.89 11.89 2.86
N THR A 98 -5.79 13.11 2.37
CA THR A 98 -6.44 13.63 1.17
C THR A 98 -5.38 14.28 0.28
N PRO A 99 -5.59 14.58 -1.00
CA PRO A 99 -4.58 15.18 -1.87
C PRO A 99 -3.91 16.45 -1.31
N ASP A 100 -4.63 17.19 -0.50
CA ASP A 100 -4.21 18.48 0.06
C ASP A 100 -3.77 18.40 1.53
N ARG A 101 -4.05 17.28 2.25
CA ARG A 101 -3.96 17.30 3.71
C ARG A 101 -3.69 15.94 4.34
N VAL A 102 -2.82 15.92 5.35
CA VAL A 102 -2.58 14.78 6.25
C VAL A 102 -3.12 15.13 7.62
N ARG A 103 -4.01 14.28 8.14
CA ARG A 103 -4.60 14.47 9.47
C ARG A 103 -4.57 13.18 10.25
N PHE A 104 -4.19 13.26 11.52
CA PHE A 104 -4.42 12.16 12.44
C PHE A 104 -4.70 12.67 13.85
N TYR A 105 -5.25 11.81 14.67
CA TYR A 105 -5.28 11.99 16.12
C TYR A 105 -4.97 10.69 16.85
N ASN A 106 -4.36 10.83 18.03
CA ASN A 106 -4.09 9.75 18.98
C ASN A 106 -4.77 10.06 20.31
N LYS A 107 -5.70 9.18 20.72
CA LYS A 107 -6.41 9.32 22.01
C LYS A 107 -5.58 8.92 23.21
N LEU A 108 -4.53 8.09 23.01
CA LEU A 108 -3.66 7.68 24.11
C LEU A 108 -2.90 8.88 24.70
N ASP A 109 -2.41 9.75 23.81
CA ASP A 109 -1.59 10.89 24.17
C ASP A 109 -2.36 12.21 24.11
N ASN A 110 -3.65 12.18 23.72
CA ASN A 110 -4.48 13.36 23.47
C ASN A 110 -3.80 14.35 22.49
N THR A 111 -3.22 13.81 21.42
CA THR A 111 -2.50 14.57 20.41
C THR A 111 -3.16 14.49 19.03
N TYR A 112 -2.90 15.46 18.20
CA TYR A 112 -3.32 15.45 16.80
C TYR A 112 -2.30 16.14 15.90
N PHE A 113 -2.38 15.81 14.61
CA PHE A 113 -1.72 16.53 13.53
C PHE A 113 -2.77 16.91 12.48
N ASP A 114 -2.68 18.12 11.96
CA ASP A 114 -3.48 18.61 10.85
C ASP A 114 -2.61 19.54 9.99
N GLY A 115 -2.02 18.99 8.93
CA GLY A 115 -1.04 19.69 8.12
C GLY A 115 -0.86 19.08 6.74
N ASP A 116 0.28 19.38 6.14
CA ASP A 116 0.71 18.89 4.84
C ASP A 116 1.41 17.51 4.92
N TYR A 117 2.11 17.14 3.86
CA TYR A 117 2.82 15.85 3.75
C TYR A 117 4.18 15.82 4.47
N THR A 118 4.62 16.90 5.08
CA THR A 118 5.94 16.99 5.74
C THR A 118 6.13 15.90 6.79
N LEU A 119 5.09 15.60 7.59
CA LEU A 119 5.13 14.52 8.57
C LEU A 119 5.47 13.16 7.94
N ILE A 120 4.77 12.80 6.87
CA ILE A 120 4.97 11.50 6.19
C ILE A 120 6.32 11.50 5.46
N SER A 121 6.67 12.61 4.84
CA SER A 121 7.93 12.79 4.11
C SER A 121 9.12 12.66 5.04
N ASN A 122 9.07 13.25 6.22
CA ASN A 122 10.11 13.10 7.25
C ASN A 122 10.20 11.66 7.74
N PHE A 123 9.05 11.01 7.99
CA PHE A 123 9.01 9.63 8.45
C PHE A 123 9.57 8.63 7.42
N LEU A 124 9.31 8.84 6.13
CA LEU A 124 9.79 7.97 5.05
C LEU A 124 11.13 8.43 4.44
N GLY A 125 11.65 9.57 4.90
CA GLY A 125 12.94 10.11 4.44
C GLY A 125 12.93 10.64 3.02
N THR A 126 11.76 10.87 2.41
CA THR A 126 11.62 11.40 1.05
C THR A 126 10.32 12.18 0.89
N GLU A 127 10.34 13.18 0.00
CA GLU A 127 9.14 13.98 -0.30
C GLU A 127 8.10 13.12 -1.03
N LEU A 128 6.92 12.99 -0.43
CA LEU A 128 5.80 12.23 -0.96
C LEU A 128 4.52 13.06 -0.93
N GLN A 129 3.66 12.81 -1.90
CA GLN A 129 2.31 13.36 -2.01
C GLN A 129 1.28 12.23 -1.93
N PHE A 130 -0.01 12.56 -2.00
CA PHE A 130 -1.11 11.60 -1.93
C PHE A 130 -0.94 10.44 -2.91
N GLU A 131 -0.69 10.76 -4.17
CA GLU A 131 -0.55 9.77 -5.25
C GLU A 131 0.58 8.78 -4.97
N ASN A 132 1.72 9.26 -4.48
CA ASN A 132 2.86 8.40 -4.15
C ASN A 132 2.51 7.39 -3.06
N LEU A 133 1.75 7.81 -2.03
CA LEU A 133 1.28 6.93 -0.95
C LEU A 133 0.23 5.94 -1.44
N GLN A 134 -0.69 6.38 -2.29
CA GLN A 134 -1.67 5.51 -2.93
C GLN A 134 -0.97 4.44 -3.77
N ASN A 135 -0.07 4.84 -4.65
CA ASN A 135 0.70 3.94 -5.53
C ASN A 135 1.51 2.93 -4.72
N LEU A 136 2.16 3.36 -3.63
CA LEU A 136 2.86 2.48 -2.69
C LEU A 136 1.94 1.39 -2.16
N LEU A 137 0.74 1.73 -1.68
CA LEU A 137 -0.21 0.78 -1.13
C LEU A 137 -0.82 -0.15 -2.19
N LEU A 138 -0.79 0.23 -3.46
CA LEU A 138 -1.33 -0.54 -4.59
C LEU A 138 -0.28 -1.38 -5.35
N GLY A 139 1.00 -1.32 -4.94
CA GLY A 139 2.09 -2.04 -5.62
C GLY A 139 2.47 -1.44 -6.96
N GLU A 140 2.29 -0.14 -7.08
CA GLU A 140 2.56 0.67 -8.26
C GLU A 140 3.79 1.55 -8.04
N ALA A 141 4.38 2.06 -9.11
CA ALA A 141 5.55 2.90 -9.00
C ALA A 141 5.21 4.20 -8.26
N ILE A 142 5.96 4.52 -7.19
CA ILE A 142 5.76 5.74 -6.42
C ILE A 142 5.91 6.97 -7.30
N PHE A 143 6.89 6.94 -8.22
CA PHE A 143 7.12 7.99 -9.22
C PHE A 143 7.00 7.40 -10.61
N ASP A 144 6.51 8.18 -11.55
CA ASP A 144 6.34 7.80 -12.95
C ASP A 144 7.65 7.28 -13.58
N ILE A 145 7.57 6.14 -14.24
CA ILE A 145 8.70 5.54 -14.93
C ILE A 145 8.74 6.04 -16.37
N ASN A 146 9.60 7.02 -16.68
CA ASN A 146 9.86 7.44 -18.05
C ASN A 146 10.77 6.42 -18.77
N PRO A 147 10.29 5.64 -19.76
CA PRO A 147 11.09 4.59 -20.40
C PRO A 147 12.38 5.09 -21.06
N LYS A 148 12.47 6.39 -21.39
CA LYS A 148 13.65 6.98 -22.00
C LYS A 148 14.80 7.16 -21.01
N GLU A 149 14.50 7.26 -19.71
CA GLU A 149 15.46 7.54 -18.65
C GLU A 149 15.97 6.27 -17.96
N PHE A 150 15.33 5.13 -18.21
CA PHE A 150 15.68 3.85 -17.60
C PHE A 150 16.34 2.88 -18.57
N LYS A 151 17.19 2.02 -18.04
CA LYS A 151 17.78 0.85 -18.73
C LYS A 151 17.33 -0.43 -18.02
N LYS A 152 17.22 -1.52 -18.78
CA LYS A 152 16.95 -2.85 -18.26
C LYS A 152 18.28 -3.52 -17.88
N ASN A 153 18.32 -4.09 -16.68
CA ASN A 153 19.46 -4.86 -16.18
C ASN A 153 19.07 -6.33 -15.92
N ILE A 154 20.06 -7.18 -15.70
CA ILE A 154 19.85 -8.59 -15.42
C ILE A 154 19.39 -8.76 -13.96
N HIS A 155 18.27 -9.50 -13.80
CA HIS A 155 17.77 -9.95 -12.51
C HIS A 155 17.10 -11.32 -12.72
N PRO A 156 17.25 -12.29 -11.80
CA PRO A 156 16.79 -13.67 -12.05
C PRO A 156 15.27 -13.80 -12.19
N ASN A 157 14.49 -13.01 -11.46
CA ASN A 157 13.05 -13.23 -11.32
C ASN A 157 12.18 -12.03 -11.72
N SER A 158 12.76 -10.85 -11.98
CA SER A 158 12.01 -9.63 -12.23
C SER A 158 12.68 -8.80 -13.35
N TYR A 159 11.92 -7.97 -14.03
CA TYR A 159 12.50 -6.95 -14.90
C TYR A 159 13.09 -5.84 -14.01
N MET A 160 14.42 -5.75 -13.97
CA MET A 160 15.11 -4.69 -13.23
C MET A 160 15.27 -3.47 -14.13
N LEU A 161 14.73 -2.34 -13.69
CA LEU A 161 14.91 -1.04 -14.31
C LEU A 161 15.73 -0.14 -13.38
N THR A 162 16.81 0.45 -13.90
CA THR A 162 17.61 1.45 -13.19
C THR A 162 17.78 2.69 -14.06
N ALA A 163 18.00 3.84 -13.46
CA ALA A 163 18.27 5.07 -14.18
C ALA A 163 19.48 4.91 -15.13
N LYS A 164 19.42 5.52 -16.32
CA LYS A 164 20.52 5.54 -17.29
C LYS A 164 21.64 6.50 -16.87
N ARG A 165 21.28 7.57 -16.22
CA ARG A 165 22.19 8.61 -15.73
C ARG A 165 22.07 8.67 -14.23
N GLU A 166 23.20 8.79 -13.55
CA GLU A 166 23.23 9.09 -12.13
C GLU A 166 22.60 10.46 -11.90
N ASN A 167 21.66 10.52 -10.97
CA ASN A 167 21.10 11.77 -10.51
C ASN A 167 21.58 11.96 -9.07
N PRO A 168 22.36 13.01 -8.76
CA PRO A 168 22.87 13.23 -7.41
C PRO A 168 21.76 13.46 -6.38
N LEU A 169 20.56 13.83 -6.83
CA LEU A 169 19.42 14.06 -5.94
C LEU A 169 18.65 12.76 -5.65
N PHE A 170 18.47 11.90 -6.69
CA PHE A 170 17.66 10.68 -6.56
C PHE A 170 18.19 9.58 -7.48
N ASP A 171 18.27 8.38 -6.96
CA ASP A 171 18.50 7.17 -7.73
C ASP A 171 17.34 6.19 -7.53
N PHE A 172 16.86 5.59 -8.62
CA PHE A 172 15.68 4.73 -8.64
C PHE A 172 16.02 3.34 -9.17
N LEU A 173 15.49 2.34 -8.47
CA LEU A 173 15.48 0.96 -8.94
C LEU A 173 14.06 0.39 -8.82
N TYR A 174 13.57 -0.22 -9.90
CA TYR A 174 12.30 -0.94 -9.93
C TYR A 174 12.52 -2.39 -10.31
N LEU A 175 11.95 -3.31 -9.54
CA LEU A 175 11.80 -4.73 -9.88
C LEU A 175 10.35 -4.99 -10.25
N ILE A 176 10.08 -5.28 -11.52
CA ILE A 176 8.73 -5.48 -12.05
C ILE A 176 8.50 -6.96 -12.31
N ASN A 177 7.42 -7.51 -11.75
CA ASN A 177 7.06 -8.92 -11.88
C ASN A 177 6.67 -9.29 -13.32
N PRO A 178 7.19 -10.39 -13.88
CA PRO A 178 6.88 -10.79 -15.25
C PRO A 178 5.48 -11.37 -15.43
N SER A 179 4.79 -11.78 -14.37
CA SER A 179 3.47 -12.43 -14.44
C SER A 179 2.32 -11.44 -14.48
N TYR A 180 2.36 -10.44 -13.62
CA TYR A 180 1.26 -9.49 -13.42
C TYR A 180 1.70 -8.02 -13.51
N PHE A 181 2.96 -7.74 -13.78
CA PHE A 181 3.56 -6.42 -14.02
C PHE A 181 3.40 -5.40 -12.87
N LYS A 182 3.00 -5.83 -11.67
CA LYS A 182 3.16 -5.04 -10.44
C LYS A 182 4.62 -5.08 -9.97
N LEU A 183 4.97 -4.27 -8.99
CA LEU A 183 6.34 -4.24 -8.45
C LEU A 183 6.61 -5.42 -7.52
N ASP A 184 7.76 -6.06 -7.65
CA ASP A 184 8.31 -6.94 -6.60
C ASP A 184 9.09 -6.12 -5.58
N ALA A 185 9.74 -5.03 -6.03
CA ALA A 185 10.37 -4.05 -5.16
C ALA A 185 10.56 -2.70 -5.88
N GLN A 186 10.69 -1.67 -5.09
CA GLN A 186 11.22 -0.37 -5.53
C GLN A 186 12.13 0.22 -4.47
N LEU A 187 13.16 0.93 -4.93
CA LEU A 187 14.12 1.59 -4.09
C LEU A 187 14.32 3.01 -4.60
N LEU A 188 14.28 3.94 -3.68
CA LEU A 188 14.62 5.33 -3.87
C LEU A 188 15.79 5.66 -2.94
N SER A 189 16.89 6.14 -3.50
CA SER A 189 18.07 6.57 -2.77
C SER A 189 18.34 8.05 -3.00
N GLN A 190 18.66 8.75 -1.94
CA GLN A 190 19.09 10.16 -1.94
C GLN A 190 20.49 10.23 -1.37
N SER A 191 21.51 10.00 -2.20
CA SER A 191 22.90 9.86 -1.78
C SER A 191 23.42 11.06 -0.97
N LEU A 192 23.04 12.30 -1.34
CA LEU A 192 23.45 13.51 -0.62
C LEU A 192 22.82 13.61 0.79
N LYS A 193 21.62 13.07 0.99
CA LYS A 193 20.93 13.06 2.29
C LYS A 193 21.18 11.76 3.05
N GLN A 194 21.84 10.78 2.45
CA GLN A 194 22.02 9.42 2.96
C GLN A 194 20.67 8.73 3.32
N ASN A 195 19.60 9.09 2.61
CA ASN A 195 18.29 8.51 2.79
C ASN A 195 18.05 7.41 1.76
N VAL A 196 17.49 6.28 2.23
CA VAL A 196 17.07 5.17 1.38
C VAL A 196 15.67 4.74 1.78
N LEU A 197 14.74 4.78 0.83
CA LEU A 197 13.41 4.19 0.97
C LEU A 197 13.34 2.93 0.10
N LYS A 198 13.16 1.77 0.74
CA LYS A 198 13.04 0.48 0.09
C LYS A 198 11.65 -0.10 0.38
N ILE A 199 10.91 -0.47 -0.66
CA ILE A 199 9.64 -1.17 -0.54
C ILE A 199 9.78 -2.52 -1.24
N GLN A 200 9.43 -3.60 -0.54
CA GLN A 200 9.43 -4.98 -1.06
C GLN A 200 8.01 -5.54 -0.93
N TYR A 201 7.44 -5.96 -2.04
CA TYR A 201 6.13 -6.62 -2.08
C TYR A 201 6.34 -8.12 -2.04
N ARG A 202 6.08 -8.73 -0.87
CA ARG A 202 6.36 -10.15 -0.60
C ARG A 202 5.31 -11.08 -1.19
N SER A 203 4.05 -10.64 -1.21
CA SER A 203 2.95 -11.37 -1.81
C SER A 203 1.86 -10.44 -2.34
N TYR A 204 1.14 -10.95 -3.32
CA TYR A 204 -0.02 -10.32 -3.92
C TYR A 204 -1.25 -11.22 -3.78
N GLN A 205 -2.42 -10.62 -3.73
CA GLN A 205 -3.72 -11.28 -3.69
C GLN A 205 -4.56 -10.84 -4.88
N LYS A 206 -5.45 -11.73 -5.35
CA LYS A 206 -6.41 -11.41 -6.39
C LYS A 206 -7.79 -11.15 -5.76
N VAL A 207 -8.32 -9.96 -5.99
CA VAL A 207 -9.62 -9.51 -5.47
C VAL A 207 -10.43 -8.95 -6.63
N GLU A 208 -11.56 -9.56 -6.94
CA GLU A 208 -12.49 -9.12 -8.02
C GLU A 208 -11.79 -8.83 -9.37
N GLY A 209 -10.75 -9.62 -9.68
CA GLY A 209 -9.97 -9.49 -10.92
C GLY A 209 -8.69 -8.64 -10.77
N LEU A 210 -8.60 -7.75 -9.78
CA LEU A 210 -7.43 -6.92 -9.53
C LEU A 210 -6.36 -7.67 -8.76
N VAL A 211 -5.09 -7.36 -9.04
CA VAL A 211 -3.92 -7.84 -8.31
C VAL A 211 -3.47 -6.74 -7.37
N LEU A 212 -3.60 -6.97 -6.07
CA LEU A 212 -3.32 -6.01 -5.00
C LEU A 212 -2.27 -6.57 -4.05
N PRO A 213 -1.42 -5.75 -3.43
CA PRO A 213 -0.50 -6.22 -2.41
C PRO A 213 -1.24 -6.91 -1.25
N GLU A 214 -0.71 -8.05 -0.81
CA GLU A 214 -1.14 -8.74 0.40
C GLU A 214 -0.15 -8.50 1.52
N SER A 215 1.15 -8.64 1.24
CA SER A 215 2.22 -8.40 2.20
C SER A 215 3.32 -7.57 1.61
N MET A 216 3.74 -6.53 2.34
CA MET A 216 4.86 -5.67 1.94
C MET A 216 5.70 -5.28 3.14
N ASN A 217 6.98 -5.03 2.87
CA ASN A 217 7.94 -4.48 3.81
C ASN A 217 8.42 -3.13 3.29
N ILE A 218 8.35 -2.10 4.12
CA ILE A 218 8.85 -0.76 3.86
C ILE A 218 10.00 -0.51 4.83
N THR A 219 11.16 -0.18 4.32
CA THR A 219 12.33 0.20 5.13
C THR A 219 12.75 1.61 4.73
N ALA A 220 12.71 2.52 5.68
CA ALA A 220 13.27 3.85 5.57
C ALA A 220 14.56 3.90 6.39
N THR A 221 15.66 4.25 5.74
CA THR A 221 16.96 4.37 6.38
C THR A 221 17.48 5.78 6.15
N ASN A 222 17.93 6.43 7.20
CA ASN A 222 18.71 7.67 7.16
C ASN A 222 20.07 7.45 7.86
N THR A 223 20.88 8.48 7.98
CA THR A 223 22.23 8.41 8.57
C THR A 223 22.27 7.73 9.94
N ASN A 224 21.24 7.91 10.77
CA ASN A 224 21.26 7.54 12.18
C ASN A 224 20.29 6.41 12.53
N GLU A 225 19.25 6.19 11.72
CA GLU A 225 18.15 5.32 12.08
C GLU A 225 17.62 4.52 10.90
N GLN A 226 17.11 3.33 11.21
CA GLN A 226 16.32 2.54 10.30
C GLN A 226 14.96 2.28 10.91
N THR A 227 13.93 2.62 10.14
CA THR A 227 12.54 2.31 10.45
C THR A 227 12.03 1.25 9.49
N THR A 228 11.37 0.23 10.01
CA THR A 228 10.78 -0.84 9.22
C THR A 228 9.28 -0.96 9.51
N LEU A 229 8.48 -1.03 8.44
CA LEU A 229 7.05 -1.34 8.49
C LEU A 229 6.79 -2.64 7.74
N ASN A 230 6.25 -3.65 8.44
CA ASN A 230 5.67 -4.82 7.79
C ASN A 230 4.16 -4.63 7.71
N LEU A 231 3.63 -4.59 6.51
CA LEU A 231 2.20 -4.40 6.25
C LEU A 231 1.60 -5.69 5.68
N ASN A 232 0.47 -6.13 6.26
CA ASN A 232 -0.34 -7.22 5.72
C ASN A 232 -1.77 -6.75 5.55
N ILE A 233 -2.27 -6.76 4.30
CA ILE A 233 -3.62 -6.32 3.94
C ILE A 233 -4.46 -7.57 3.65
N LYS A 234 -5.50 -7.78 4.46
CA LYS A 234 -6.38 -8.95 4.37
C LYS A 234 -7.83 -8.54 4.32
N SER A 235 -8.70 -9.49 3.93
CA SER A 235 -10.15 -9.29 3.89
C SER A 235 -10.53 -8.06 3.03
N VAL A 236 -9.91 -7.96 1.86
CA VAL A 236 -10.14 -6.83 0.95
C VAL A 236 -11.49 -6.97 0.27
N SER A 237 -12.27 -5.89 0.24
CA SER A 237 -13.47 -5.70 -0.57
C SER A 237 -13.36 -4.41 -1.38
N LEU A 238 -13.92 -4.43 -2.59
CA LEU A 238 -13.87 -3.30 -3.52
C LEU A 238 -15.27 -2.74 -3.77
N ASN A 239 -15.30 -1.49 -4.19
CA ASN A 239 -16.49 -0.80 -4.72
C ASN A 239 -17.70 -0.80 -3.79
N GLN A 240 -17.46 -0.85 -2.47
CA GLN A 240 -18.50 -0.72 -1.47
C GLN A 240 -18.76 0.74 -1.14
N SER A 241 -20.00 1.06 -0.72
CA SER A 241 -20.30 2.39 -0.17
C SER A 241 -19.60 2.55 1.18
N LEU A 242 -18.57 3.43 1.24
CA LEU A 242 -17.76 3.64 2.42
C LEU A 242 -17.97 5.05 3.00
N ARG A 243 -17.74 5.18 4.31
CA ARG A 243 -17.68 6.46 5.01
C ARG A 243 -16.28 6.65 5.58
N PHE A 244 -15.81 7.90 5.58
CA PHE A 244 -14.47 8.30 6.02
C PHE A 244 -14.58 9.33 7.18
N PRO A 245 -15.20 8.97 8.32
CA PRO A 245 -15.46 9.90 9.41
C PRO A 245 -14.14 10.32 10.06
N PHE A 246 -13.96 11.62 10.22
CA PHE A 246 -12.81 12.20 10.90
C PHE A 246 -13.21 13.48 11.63
N ASN A 247 -12.97 13.51 12.92
CA ASN A 247 -13.18 14.68 13.76
C ASN A 247 -12.16 14.66 14.89
N ILE A 248 -11.36 15.71 15.01
CA ILE A 248 -10.39 15.87 16.09
C ILE A 248 -11.16 16.18 17.37
N PRO A 249 -10.98 15.39 18.46
CA PRO A 249 -11.67 15.66 19.70
C PRO A 249 -11.22 16.98 20.32
N LYS A 250 -12.14 17.64 21.07
CA LYS A 250 -11.81 18.88 21.76
C LYS A 250 -10.73 18.65 22.83
N GLY A 251 -9.85 19.63 23.02
CA GLY A 251 -8.84 19.61 24.06
C GLY A 251 -7.56 18.83 23.70
N TYR A 252 -7.43 18.32 22.47
CA TYR A 252 -6.21 17.69 22.00
C TYR A 252 -5.14 18.72 21.67
N LYS A 253 -3.86 18.37 21.89
CA LYS A 253 -2.69 19.20 21.59
C LYS A 253 -2.17 18.91 20.18
N ALA A 254 -1.86 19.95 19.43
CA ALA A 254 -1.18 19.80 18.14
C ALA A 254 0.24 19.24 18.34
N ILE A 255 0.64 18.33 17.45
CA ILE A 255 2.04 17.89 17.35
C ILE A 255 2.77 18.91 16.48
N GLU A 256 3.82 19.52 17.04
CA GLU A 256 4.76 20.36 16.29
C GLU A 256 5.81 19.45 15.63
N LEU A 257 6.03 19.63 14.33
CA LEU A 257 7.11 18.97 13.61
C LEU A 257 8.41 19.74 13.90
N GLN A 258 9.39 19.04 14.46
CA GLN A 258 10.75 19.56 14.67
C GLN A 258 11.58 19.45 13.38
#